data_901825c455e6fa468f5ea8e5e28d8a2d
#
_entry.id   901825c455e6fa468f5ea8e5e28d8a2d
#
_cell.length_a   1.000
_cell.length_b   1.000
_cell.length_c   1.000
_cell.angle_alpha   90.00
_cell.angle_beta   90.00
_cell.angle_gamma   90.00
#
_symmetry.space_group_name_H-M   'P 1'
#
loop_
_entity.id
_entity.type
_entity.pdbx_description
1 polymer ?
#
loop_
_entity_poly.entity_id
_entity_poly.type
_entity_poly.pdbx_seq_one_letter_code
_entity_poly.pdbx_strand_id
1 'polypeptide(L)'
;CIAYDSRRYSPEFAEITARVFAANGIVAYLFSSLRPTPELSFAIRQLGADTGIVVTASHNPPKYNGYKAYWNDGSQVTPPHDELIIEAVEAVKEVKTISKDEAVAKGLIQIIDKEVDEPFVAMVKSKLLRPGLIKEMASKAKIVYTPLHGTGALHFERVMKDLGLSVTTVPEQREPDGAFPTVAFPNPEEAAALKLALELGQKVKADVVMATDPDADRLGIAVPGKDGKFVLVTGNQLGSLHADYVLLTRKELGLMPRKPATVKTIVTTDLQARIAEKYGAANFECLTGFKWIADLMRRFESDGKGYEYVYGTEESYGHLVETEVRDKDGISAAALTAEMTLYWRSKGKSLLERLEELYLEHGYYEEKSVNKYFEGAAGMDVMKGIMAGYRASQPASFGGIAVVKVRDVESGQEWEVSGAARGKERKVDLPKSDVLMWILEDGTKVIVRPSGTEPKIKYYVLLRGEVSGGAAGLPAAKAATARKAEAIVADIRRVIDGAGTKAAGK
;
A
#
# COMPACT_ATOMS: atom_id res chain seq x y z
N CYS A 1 16.63 -11.73 10.52
CA CYS A 1 17.11 -10.94 9.38
C CYS A 1 16.96 -9.45 9.69
N ILE A 2 17.93 -8.63 9.22
CA ILE A 2 17.92 -7.18 9.49
C ILE A 2 18.24 -6.43 8.20
N ALA A 3 17.32 -5.55 7.76
CA ALA A 3 17.47 -4.64 6.65
C ALA A 3 17.26 -3.18 7.08
N TYR A 4 17.62 -2.26 6.23
CA TYR A 4 17.48 -0.83 6.50
C TYR A 4 17.43 -0.01 5.22
N ASP A 5 16.82 1.17 5.29
CA ASP A 5 16.73 2.12 4.20
C ASP A 5 17.87 3.17 4.20
N SER A 6 17.74 4.18 3.35
CA SER A 6 18.74 5.26 3.19
C SER A 6 18.72 6.31 4.30
N ARG A 7 17.79 6.26 5.27
CA ARG A 7 17.60 7.30 6.28
C ARG A 7 18.82 7.43 7.19
N ARG A 8 18.99 8.64 7.73
CA ARG A 8 20.01 8.91 8.72
C ARG A 8 19.88 7.93 9.89
N TYR A 9 21.01 7.38 10.32
CA TYR A 9 21.14 6.39 11.39
C TYR A 9 20.50 5.02 11.12
N SER A 10 19.90 4.77 9.95
CA SER A 10 19.35 3.44 9.64
C SER A 10 20.41 2.35 9.67
N PRO A 11 21.61 2.53 9.07
CA PRO A 11 22.70 1.56 9.17
C PRO A 11 23.18 1.32 10.61
N GLU A 12 23.33 2.39 11.40
CA GLU A 12 23.77 2.30 12.79
C GLU A 12 22.75 1.59 13.67
N PHE A 13 21.47 1.89 13.52
CA PHE A 13 20.41 1.21 14.26
C PHE A 13 20.29 -0.27 13.87
N ALA A 14 20.46 -0.60 12.61
CA ALA A 14 20.49 -1.97 12.13
C ALA A 14 21.69 -2.74 12.73
N GLU A 15 22.88 -2.14 12.74
CA GLU A 15 24.08 -2.74 13.37
C GLU A 15 23.90 -2.92 14.88
N ILE A 16 23.39 -1.91 15.59
CA ILE A 16 23.10 -2.01 17.03
C ILE A 16 22.11 -3.13 17.30
N THR A 17 21.05 -3.24 16.49
CA THR A 17 20.07 -4.33 16.58
C THR A 17 20.74 -5.70 16.44
N ALA A 18 21.61 -5.88 15.43
CA ALA A 18 22.34 -7.12 15.23
C ALA A 18 23.24 -7.45 16.41
N ARG A 19 23.92 -6.45 16.97
CA ARG A 19 24.82 -6.59 18.13
C ARG A 19 24.06 -6.97 19.41
N VAL A 20 22.85 -6.43 19.61
CA VAL A 20 22.00 -6.79 20.75
C VAL A 20 21.49 -8.23 20.60
N PHE A 21 21.04 -8.66 19.44
CA PHE A 21 20.66 -10.04 19.18
C PHE A 21 21.83 -10.99 19.42
N ALA A 22 23.01 -10.69 18.87
CA ALA A 22 24.21 -11.49 19.03
C ALA A 22 24.65 -11.62 20.52
N ALA A 23 24.57 -10.54 21.30
CA ALA A 23 24.88 -10.55 22.72
C ALA A 23 23.93 -11.43 23.56
N ASN A 24 22.74 -11.73 23.03
CA ASN A 24 21.77 -12.65 23.63
C ASN A 24 21.80 -14.06 23.00
N GLY A 25 22.84 -14.38 22.21
CA GLY A 25 23.03 -15.70 21.60
C GLY A 25 22.15 -15.97 20.37
N ILE A 26 21.53 -14.93 19.79
CA ILE A 26 20.68 -15.03 18.61
C ILE A 26 21.50 -14.68 17.37
N VAL A 27 21.51 -15.56 16.37
CA VAL A 27 22.19 -15.31 15.09
C VAL A 27 21.44 -14.23 14.32
N ALA A 28 22.15 -13.17 13.94
CA ALA A 28 21.61 -12.05 13.16
C ALA A 28 22.17 -12.11 11.72
N TYR A 29 21.28 -12.25 10.75
CA TYR A 29 21.58 -12.05 9.34
C TYR A 29 21.43 -10.56 9.02
N LEU A 30 22.52 -9.87 8.74
CA LEU A 30 22.55 -8.43 8.50
C LEU A 30 22.94 -8.15 7.05
N PHE A 31 22.13 -7.44 6.30
CA PHE A 31 22.52 -6.96 4.98
C PHE A 31 23.71 -5.99 5.08
N SER A 32 24.70 -6.13 4.16
CA SER A 32 25.90 -5.30 4.17
C SER A 32 25.62 -3.84 3.83
N SER A 33 24.54 -3.61 3.07
CA SER A 33 24.08 -2.28 2.66
C SER A 33 22.54 -2.25 2.68
N LEU A 34 21.98 -1.07 2.41
CA LEU A 34 20.52 -0.88 2.39
C LEU A 34 19.81 -1.86 1.45
N ARG A 35 18.66 -2.37 1.89
CA ARG A 35 17.77 -3.26 1.11
C ARG A 35 16.31 -2.88 1.31
N PRO A 36 15.46 -3.14 0.29
CA PRO A 36 14.05 -2.83 0.35
C PRO A 36 13.29 -3.70 1.38
N THR A 37 12.23 -3.13 1.94
CA THR A 37 11.34 -3.83 2.87
C THR A 37 10.81 -5.17 2.34
N PRO A 38 10.34 -5.29 1.06
CA PRO A 38 9.92 -6.60 0.54
C PRO A 38 11.02 -7.65 0.51
N GLU A 39 12.26 -7.26 0.29
CA GLU A 39 13.37 -8.22 0.35
C GLU A 39 13.65 -8.74 1.76
N LEU A 40 13.46 -7.91 2.80
CA LEU A 40 13.51 -8.42 4.18
C LEU A 40 12.45 -9.50 4.40
N SER A 41 11.21 -9.23 3.99
CA SER A 41 10.11 -10.19 4.10
C SER A 41 10.45 -11.52 3.39
N PHE A 42 11.01 -11.42 2.19
CA PHE A 42 11.51 -12.57 1.44
C PHE A 42 12.67 -13.29 2.15
N ALA A 43 13.67 -12.54 2.67
CA ALA A 43 14.84 -13.09 3.34
C ALA A 43 14.49 -13.92 4.57
N ILE A 44 13.51 -13.46 5.37
CA ILE A 44 13.04 -14.20 6.55
C ILE A 44 12.58 -15.60 6.14
N ARG A 45 11.78 -15.71 5.09
CA ARG A 45 11.26 -16.98 4.58
C ARG A 45 12.32 -17.82 3.87
N GLN A 46 13.15 -17.17 3.04
CA GLN A 46 14.23 -17.83 2.29
C GLN A 46 15.29 -18.45 3.19
N LEU A 47 15.65 -17.79 4.28
CA LEU A 47 16.67 -18.26 5.22
C LEU A 47 16.08 -19.04 6.39
N GLY A 48 14.75 -19.15 6.49
CA GLY A 48 14.08 -19.81 7.62
C GLY A 48 14.32 -19.10 8.95
N ALA A 49 14.41 -17.76 8.93
CA ALA A 49 14.65 -16.98 10.14
C ALA A 49 13.38 -16.86 11.00
N ASP A 50 13.54 -16.80 12.31
CA ASP A 50 12.44 -16.71 13.27
C ASP A 50 11.77 -15.33 13.28
N THR A 51 12.52 -14.28 12.91
CA THR A 51 12.05 -12.88 12.92
C THR A 51 12.86 -12.02 11.99
N GLY A 52 12.35 -10.83 11.71
CA GLY A 52 13.06 -9.81 10.94
C GLY A 52 12.79 -8.39 11.42
N ILE A 53 13.73 -7.52 11.14
CA ILE A 53 13.66 -6.12 11.46
C ILE A 53 13.99 -5.30 10.21
N VAL A 54 13.19 -4.28 9.90
CA VAL A 54 13.61 -3.23 8.96
C VAL A 54 13.62 -1.87 9.65
N VAL A 55 14.74 -1.17 9.52
CA VAL A 55 14.90 0.19 10.04
C VAL A 55 14.54 1.16 8.94
N THR A 56 13.33 1.71 9.00
CA THR A 56 12.77 2.63 8.01
C THR A 56 11.57 3.40 8.57
N ALA A 57 11.36 4.60 8.09
CA ALA A 57 10.10 5.33 8.26
C ALA A 57 9.37 5.51 6.93
N SER A 58 9.62 4.62 5.93
CA SER A 58 8.98 4.63 4.61
C SER A 58 9.06 6.04 3.97
N HIS A 59 7.96 6.61 3.56
CA HIS A 59 7.84 7.90 2.88
C HIS A 59 7.80 9.14 3.80
N ASN A 60 7.97 8.99 5.10
CA ASN A 60 7.96 10.12 6.04
C ASN A 60 9.14 11.08 5.79
N PRO A 61 9.04 12.36 6.21
CA PRO A 61 10.13 13.33 6.09
C PRO A 61 11.46 12.86 6.71
N PRO A 62 12.60 13.46 6.31
CA PRO A 62 13.94 13.00 6.69
C PRO A 62 14.24 12.98 8.19
N LYS A 63 13.50 13.77 9.00
CA LYS A 63 13.64 13.82 10.46
C LYS A 63 13.13 12.57 11.20
N TYR A 64 12.35 11.72 10.52
CA TYR A 64 11.78 10.52 11.10
C TYR A 64 12.62 9.29 10.73
N ASN A 65 12.70 8.36 11.66
CA ASN A 65 13.09 7.00 11.42
C ASN A 65 12.10 6.06 12.13
N GLY A 66 12.18 4.76 11.89
CA GLY A 66 11.25 3.78 12.46
C GLY A 66 11.87 2.40 12.56
N TYR A 67 11.17 1.52 13.26
CA TYR A 67 11.59 0.16 13.54
C TYR A 67 10.38 -0.75 13.36
N LYS A 68 10.37 -1.56 12.29
CA LYS A 68 9.29 -2.49 11.98
C LYS A 68 9.74 -3.91 12.29
N ALA A 69 8.98 -4.64 13.11
CA ALA A 69 9.23 -6.03 13.44
C ALA A 69 8.38 -6.98 12.59
N TYR A 70 8.97 -8.07 12.15
CA TYR A 70 8.38 -9.10 11.31
C TYR A 70 8.46 -10.47 11.99
N TRP A 71 7.52 -11.35 11.69
CA TRP A 71 7.48 -12.71 12.18
C TRP A 71 8.11 -13.70 11.18
N ASN A 72 8.20 -14.98 11.55
CA ASN A 72 8.82 -16.02 10.73
C ASN A 72 8.12 -16.32 9.41
N ASP A 73 6.87 -15.88 9.23
CA ASP A 73 6.16 -15.96 7.97
C ASP A 73 6.49 -14.81 6.99
N GLY A 74 7.36 -13.87 7.41
CA GLY A 74 7.76 -12.71 6.63
C GLY A 74 6.77 -11.54 6.69
N SER A 75 5.72 -11.59 7.52
CA SER A 75 4.77 -10.50 7.71
C SER A 75 5.11 -9.63 8.92
N GLN A 76 4.67 -8.37 8.92
CA GLN A 76 4.74 -7.55 10.12
C GLN A 76 3.92 -8.18 11.24
N VAL A 77 4.43 -8.09 12.47
CA VAL A 77 3.75 -8.61 13.67
C VAL A 77 2.35 -8.01 13.83
N THR A 78 1.43 -8.85 14.29
CA THR A 78 0.03 -8.50 14.57
C THR A 78 -0.31 -8.86 16.01
N PRO A 79 -1.40 -8.34 16.60
CA PRO A 79 -1.86 -8.77 17.91
C PRO A 79 -1.99 -10.31 18.03
N PRO A 80 -1.60 -10.89 19.17
CA PRO A 80 -1.12 -10.22 20.40
C PRO A 80 0.41 -9.95 20.42
N HIS A 81 1.14 -10.34 19.38
CA HIS A 81 2.60 -10.33 19.39
C HIS A 81 3.20 -8.92 19.39
N ASP A 82 2.60 -7.96 18.69
CA ASP A 82 3.02 -6.56 18.68
C ASP A 82 2.93 -5.94 20.09
N GLU A 83 1.84 -6.18 20.81
CA GLU A 83 1.66 -5.71 22.19
C GLU A 83 2.67 -6.36 23.15
N LEU A 84 2.84 -7.69 23.07
CA LEU A 84 3.78 -8.43 23.90
C LEU A 84 5.25 -8.01 23.68
N ILE A 85 5.61 -7.66 22.44
CA ILE A 85 6.95 -7.12 22.13
C ILE A 85 7.15 -5.77 22.81
N ILE A 86 6.17 -4.87 22.76
CA ILE A 86 6.26 -3.55 23.41
C ILE A 86 6.36 -3.71 24.93
N GLU A 87 5.53 -4.55 25.55
CA GLU A 87 5.61 -4.85 26.98
C GLU A 87 6.98 -5.39 27.38
N ALA A 88 7.54 -6.30 26.57
CA ALA A 88 8.88 -6.85 26.79
C ALA A 88 9.96 -5.78 26.70
N VAL A 89 9.87 -4.85 25.71
CA VAL A 89 10.81 -3.74 25.55
C VAL A 89 10.76 -2.80 26.75
N GLU A 90 9.56 -2.45 27.23
CA GLU A 90 9.39 -1.57 28.40
C GLU A 90 9.91 -2.21 29.70
N ALA A 91 9.91 -3.54 29.78
CA ALA A 91 10.43 -4.28 30.94
C ALA A 91 11.97 -4.38 30.97
N VAL A 92 12.68 -4.07 29.88
CA VAL A 92 14.14 -4.14 29.79
C VAL A 92 14.80 -3.14 30.72
N LYS A 93 15.65 -3.64 31.65
CA LYS A 93 16.44 -2.80 32.59
C LYS A 93 17.88 -2.63 32.14
N GLU A 94 18.43 -3.58 31.43
CA GLU A 94 19.81 -3.59 30.98
C GLU A 94 19.91 -4.15 29.56
N VAL A 95 20.58 -3.42 28.69
CA VAL A 95 20.81 -3.85 27.30
C VAL A 95 22.17 -4.49 27.17
N LYS A 96 22.20 -5.78 26.85
CA LYS A 96 23.44 -6.51 26.52
C LYS A 96 23.85 -6.17 25.09
N THR A 97 25.13 -5.95 24.88
CA THR A 97 25.70 -5.70 23.55
C THR A 97 27.08 -6.32 23.44
N ILE A 98 27.52 -6.61 22.22
CA ILE A 98 28.83 -7.15 21.86
C ILE A 98 29.39 -6.29 20.71
N SER A 99 30.69 -6.25 20.50
CA SER A 99 31.26 -5.58 19.33
C SER A 99 30.89 -6.34 18.05
N LYS A 100 30.78 -5.62 16.93
CA LYS A 100 30.47 -6.25 15.62
C LYS A 100 31.52 -7.29 15.24
N ASP A 101 32.80 -6.92 15.36
CA ASP A 101 33.91 -7.79 14.98
C ASP A 101 33.94 -9.10 15.79
N GLU A 102 33.70 -9.01 17.09
CA GLU A 102 33.60 -10.18 17.96
C GLU A 102 32.39 -11.05 17.60
N ALA A 103 31.23 -10.43 17.32
CA ALA A 103 30.03 -11.16 16.96
C ALA A 103 30.17 -11.85 15.59
N VAL A 104 30.81 -11.21 14.62
CA VAL A 104 31.14 -11.80 13.31
C VAL A 104 32.12 -12.96 13.48
N ALA A 105 33.19 -12.77 14.27
CA ALA A 105 34.17 -13.82 14.54
C ALA A 105 33.56 -15.07 15.23
N LYS A 106 32.50 -14.87 16.03
CA LYS A 106 31.73 -15.95 16.67
C LYS A 106 30.61 -16.52 15.76
N GLY A 107 30.41 -16.02 14.55
CA GLY A 107 29.33 -16.43 13.66
C GLY A 107 27.93 -16.01 14.14
N LEU A 108 27.85 -15.09 15.11
CA LEU A 108 26.58 -14.56 15.64
C LEU A 108 26.03 -13.38 14.80
N ILE A 109 26.88 -12.71 14.03
CA ILE A 109 26.46 -11.83 12.95
C ILE A 109 26.98 -12.39 11.64
N GLN A 110 26.07 -12.64 10.71
CA GLN A 110 26.36 -13.11 9.37
C GLN A 110 25.94 -12.03 8.38
N ILE A 111 26.90 -11.58 7.59
CA ILE A 111 26.61 -10.59 6.54
C ILE A 111 26.02 -11.33 5.35
N ILE A 112 24.89 -10.84 4.85
CA ILE A 112 24.14 -11.43 3.74
C ILE A 112 23.96 -10.40 2.62
N ASP A 113 23.95 -10.86 1.38
CA ASP A 113 23.70 -10.06 0.16
C ASP A 113 23.20 -10.98 -0.97
N LYS A 114 24.10 -11.46 -1.85
CA LYS A 114 23.79 -12.21 -3.08
C LYS A 114 22.95 -13.46 -2.86
N GLU A 115 23.12 -14.13 -1.73
CA GLU A 115 22.35 -15.32 -1.35
C GLU A 115 20.85 -15.03 -1.15
N VAL A 116 20.49 -13.75 -0.99
CA VAL A 116 19.10 -13.27 -0.96
C VAL A 116 18.77 -12.46 -2.21
N ASP A 117 19.64 -11.54 -2.64
CA ASP A 117 19.42 -10.67 -3.81
C ASP A 117 19.09 -11.48 -5.07
N GLU A 118 19.87 -12.52 -5.37
CA GLU A 118 19.68 -13.31 -6.60
C GLU A 118 18.37 -14.12 -6.59
N PRO A 119 18.01 -14.84 -5.52
CA PRO A 119 16.71 -15.49 -5.40
C PRO A 119 15.53 -14.48 -5.43
N PHE A 120 15.66 -13.32 -4.78
CA PHE A 120 14.63 -12.29 -4.80
C PHE A 120 14.36 -11.78 -6.22
N VAL A 121 15.40 -11.39 -6.96
CA VAL A 121 15.28 -10.97 -8.36
C VAL A 121 14.71 -12.09 -9.23
N ALA A 122 15.11 -13.34 -9.01
CA ALA A 122 14.56 -14.49 -9.74
C ALA A 122 13.08 -14.69 -9.43
N MET A 123 12.68 -14.56 -8.16
CA MET A 123 11.29 -14.62 -7.72
C MET A 123 10.45 -13.56 -8.43
N VAL A 124 10.85 -12.28 -8.38
CA VAL A 124 10.13 -11.17 -9.05
C VAL A 124 9.89 -11.47 -10.52
N LYS A 125 10.94 -11.90 -11.25
CA LYS A 125 10.81 -12.26 -12.68
C LYS A 125 9.86 -13.45 -12.91
N SER A 126 9.81 -14.39 -11.98
CA SER A 126 8.94 -15.57 -12.09
C SER A 126 7.44 -15.26 -11.96
N LYS A 127 7.10 -14.09 -11.39
CA LYS A 127 5.69 -13.65 -11.21
C LYS A 127 5.09 -13.00 -12.44
N LEU A 128 5.90 -12.73 -13.46
CA LEU A 128 5.43 -12.19 -14.72
C LEU A 128 4.65 -13.28 -15.49
N LEU A 129 3.51 -12.90 -16.02
CA LEU A 129 2.56 -13.83 -16.61
C LEU A 129 2.77 -14.01 -18.12
N ARG A 130 3.43 -13.04 -18.78
CA ARG A 130 3.64 -13.00 -20.23
C ARG A 130 5.10 -12.73 -20.61
N PRO A 131 6.07 -13.55 -20.15
CA PRO A 131 7.48 -13.30 -20.41
C PRO A 131 7.82 -13.29 -21.91
N GLY A 132 7.08 -14.02 -22.76
CA GLY A 132 7.23 -13.98 -24.21
C GLY A 132 6.90 -12.62 -24.81
N LEU A 133 5.85 -11.95 -24.32
CA LEU A 133 5.47 -10.60 -24.75
C LEU A 133 6.54 -9.58 -24.36
N ILE A 134 7.09 -9.68 -23.15
CA ILE A 134 8.17 -8.80 -22.72
C ILE A 134 9.36 -8.97 -23.65
N LYS A 135 9.80 -10.20 -23.92
CA LYS A 135 10.93 -10.47 -24.82
C LYS A 135 10.72 -9.88 -26.22
N GLU A 136 9.50 -9.92 -26.75
CA GLU A 136 9.15 -9.37 -28.05
C GLU A 136 9.14 -7.84 -28.08
N MET A 137 8.67 -7.21 -27.00
CA MET A 137 8.35 -5.77 -26.98
C MET A 137 9.28 -4.92 -26.12
N ALA A 138 10.21 -5.51 -25.38
CA ALA A 138 11.05 -4.78 -24.41
C ALA A 138 11.83 -3.63 -25.05
N SER A 139 12.37 -3.81 -26.26
CA SER A 139 13.11 -2.76 -26.98
C SER A 139 12.27 -1.55 -27.40
N LYS A 140 10.94 -1.69 -27.36
CA LYS A 140 9.98 -0.61 -27.71
C LYS A 140 9.52 0.18 -26.49
N ALA A 141 9.76 -0.34 -25.27
CA ALA A 141 9.35 0.31 -24.03
C ALA A 141 10.35 1.38 -23.62
N LYS A 142 9.84 2.51 -23.15
CA LYS A 142 10.62 3.59 -22.54
C LYS A 142 10.08 3.83 -21.15
N ILE A 143 10.84 3.46 -20.15
CA ILE A 143 10.48 3.59 -18.73
C ILE A 143 11.36 4.66 -18.10
N VAL A 144 10.76 5.59 -17.38
CA VAL A 144 11.48 6.49 -16.47
C VAL A 144 11.24 6.03 -15.05
N TYR A 145 12.28 6.04 -14.23
CA TYR A 145 12.20 5.58 -12.86
C TYR A 145 12.86 6.54 -11.87
N THR A 146 12.31 6.63 -10.68
CA THR A 146 12.96 7.26 -9.53
C THR A 146 12.80 6.43 -8.26
N PRO A 147 13.89 6.11 -7.54
CA PRO A 147 13.85 5.50 -6.22
C PRO A 147 13.60 6.52 -5.09
N LEU A 148 13.42 7.80 -5.40
CA LEU A 148 13.29 8.90 -4.43
C LEU A 148 14.39 8.86 -3.35
N HIS A 149 15.66 8.69 -3.76
CA HIS A 149 16.83 8.55 -2.88
C HIS A 149 16.80 7.31 -1.95
N GLY A 150 15.99 6.31 -2.27
CA GLY A 150 15.78 5.12 -1.46
C GLY A 150 16.52 3.88 -1.95
N THR A 151 16.00 2.72 -1.53
CA THR A 151 16.62 1.40 -1.75
C THR A 151 16.30 0.79 -3.11
N GLY A 152 15.28 1.29 -3.82
CA GLY A 152 14.67 0.59 -4.94
C GLY A 152 15.56 0.42 -6.19
N ALA A 153 16.54 1.32 -6.40
CA ALA A 153 17.35 1.32 -7.65
C ALA A 153 18.06 -0.01 -7.90
N LEU A 154 18.65 -0.61 -6.87
CA LEU A 154 19.44 -1.84 -6.99
C LEU A 154 18.68 -2.97 -7.68
N HIS A 155 17.51 -3.31 -7.18
CA HIS A 155 16.72 -4.42 -7.70
C HIS A 155 15.84 -4.02 -8.88
N PHE A 156 15.27 -2.82 -8.87
CA PHE A 156 14.46 -2.36 -10.00
C PHE A 156 15.28 -2.34 -11.30
N GLU A 157 16.43 -1.68 -11.30
CA GLU A 157 17.29 -1.60 -12.49
C GLU A 157 17.78 -2.99 -12.94
N ARG A 158 18.10 -3.88 -11.98
CA ARG A 158 18.52 -5.25 -12.26
C ARG A 158 17.38 -6.06 -12.90
N VAL A 159 16.19 -6.03 -12.32
CA VAL A 159 15.01 -6.76 -12.86
C VAL A 159 14.70 -6.26 -14.28
N MET A 160 14.62 -4.94 -14.47
CA MET A 160 14.32 -4.37 -15.79
C MET A 160 15.38 -4.71 -16.83
N LYS A 161 16.66 -4.65 -16.46
CA LYS A 161 17.78 -5.06 -17.33
C LYS A 161 17.67 -6.53 -17.71
N ASP A 162 17.42 -7.41 -16.75
CA ASP A 162 17.28 -8.85 -16.99
C ASP A 162 16.10 -9.17 -17.91
N LEU A 163 15.05 -8.34 -17.89
CA LEU A 163 13.90 -8.42 -18.79
C LEU A 163 14.15 -7.76 -20.16
N GLY A 164 15.31 -7.16 -20.38
CA GLY A 164 15.66 -6.43 -21.61
C GLY A 164 14.95 -5.09 -21.77
N LEU A 165 14.36 -4.56 -20.68
CA LEU A 165 13.65 -3.28 -20.68
C LEU A 165 14.62 -2.10 -20.51
N SER A 166 14.42 -1.04 -21.31
CA SER A 166 15.20 0.19 -21.21
C SER A 166 14.61 1.13 -20.16
N VAL A 167 15.40 1.44 -19.14
CA VAL A 167 15.05 2.37 -18.07
C VAL A 167 15.97 3.58 -18.09
N THR A 168 15.37 4.76 -17.92
CA THR A 168 16.11 6.00 -17.64
C THR A 168 15.78 6.41 -16.19
N THR A 169 16.72 6.18 -15.29
CA THR A 169 16.57 6.58 -13.88
C THR A 169 16.90 8.08 -13.74
N VAL A 170 16.13 8.79 -12.89
CA VAL A 170 16.37 10.20 -12.56
C VAL A 170 17.72 10.34 -11.86
N PRO A 171 18.74 10.97 -12.48
CA PRO A 171 20.11 10.96 -11.94
C PRO A 171 20.20 11.60 -10.55
N GLU A 172 19.45 12.68 -10.32
CA GLU A 172 19.47 13.47 -9.09
C GLU A 172 18.84 12.71 -7.89
N GLN A 173 18.08 11.66 -8.16
CA GLN A 173 17.34 10.89 -7.13
C GLN A 173 17.81 9.44 -7.06
N ARG A 174 18.74 9.01 -7.91
CA ARG A 174 19.16 7.61 -8.03
C ARG A 174 19.96 7.15 -6.82
N GLU A 175 20.91 7.96 -6.39
CA GLU A 175 21.77 7.59 -5.27
C GLU A 175 21.01 7.76 -3.95
N PRO A 176 21.13 6.78 -3.02
CA PRO A 176 20.52 6.85 -1.71
C PRO A 176 21.00 8.04 -0.90
N ASP A 177 20.07 8.84 -0.37
CA ASP A 177 20.37 9.97 0.50
C ASP A 177 19.27 10.20 1.53
N GLY A 178 19.56 9.97 2.80
CA GLY A 178 18.61 10.13 3.90
C GLY A 178 18.21 11.57 4.21
N ALA A 179 18.79 12.56 3.53
CA ALA A 179 18.34 13.95 3.59
C ALA A 179 17.21 14.26 2.58
N PHE A 180 17.01 13.38 1.57
CA PHE A 180 16.03 13.55 0.50
C PHE A 180 16.10 14.95 -0.17
N PRO A 181 17.26 15.40 -0.67
CA PRO A 181 17.52 16.80 -0.99
C PRO A 181 16.62 17.39 -2.09
N THR A 182 16.00 16.56 -2.92
CA THR A 182 15.15 17.00 -4.03
C THR A 182 13.65 17.01 -3.68
N VAL A 183 13.23 16.47 -2.52
CA VAL A 183 11.84 16.32 -2.14
C VAL A 183 11.63 16.57 -0.65
N ALA A 184 10.54 17.25 -0.30
CA ALA A 184 10.15 17.44 1.10
C ALA A 184 9.58 16.15 1.72
N PHE A 185 8.86 15.37 0.90
CA PHE A 185 8.27 14.08 1.24
C PHE A 185 8.63 13.10 0.13
N PRO A 186 9.43 12.06 0.42
CA PRO A 186 9.78 11.04 -0.57
C PRO A 186 8.63 10.04 -0.77
N ASN A 187 7.45 10.54 -1.13
CA ASN A 187 6.21 9.78 -1.24
C ASN A 187 5.75 9.77 -2.71
N PRO A 188 5.66 8.61 -3.36
CA PRO A 188 5.22 8.51 -4.75
C PRO A 188 3.73 8.88 -4.97
N GLU A 189 2.96 9.13 -3.91
CA GLU A 189 1.61 9.69 -3.98
C GLU A 189 1.63 11.20 -4.30
N GLU A 190 2.73 11.88 -3.99
CA GLU A 190 2.85 13.33 -4.08
C GLU A 190 3.36 13.76 -5.47
N ALA A 191 2.57 14.58 -6.16
CA ALA A 191 2.97 15.11 -7.48
C ALA A 191 4.32 15.85 -7.43
N ALA A 192 4.61 16.53 -6.32
CA ALA A 192 5.87 17.23 -6.12
C ALA A 192 7.08 16.29 -6.07
N ALA A 193 6.93 15.08 -5.52
CA ALA A 193 7.99 14.07 -5.48
C ALA A 193 8.33 13.54 -6.87
N LEU A 194 7.34 13.47 -7.75
CA LEU A 194 7.49 12.96 -9.11
C LEU A 194 7.95 14.01 -10.14
N LYS A 195 8.09 15.27 -9.75
CA LYS A 195 8.38 16.38 -10.67
C LYS A 195 9.54 16.08 -11.61
N LEU A 196 10.72 15.72 -11.10
CA LEU A 196 11.91 15.42 -11.92
C LEU A 196 11.69 14.23 -12.86
N ALA A 197 11.02 13.19 -12.37
CA ALA A 197 10.70 12.01 -13.16
C ALA A 197 9.69 12.33 -14.29
N LEU A 198 8.70 13.19 -14.05
CA LEU A 198 7.75 13.65 -15.06
C LEU A 198 8.43 14.51 -16.14
N GLU A 199 9.30 15.44 -15.73
CA GLU A 199 10.09 16.27 -16.66
C GLU A 199 11.00 15.40 -17.55
N LEU A 200 11.69 14.42 -16.94
CA LEU A 200 12.52 13.45 -17.68
C LEU A 200 11.66 12.58 -18.60
N GLY A 201 10.51 12.09 -18.10
CA GLY A 201 9.55 11.31 -18.89
C GLY A 201 9.07 12.05 -20.12
N GLN A 202 8.77 13.34 -19.99
CA GLN A 202 8.36 14.20 -21.10
C GLN A 202 9.50 14.33 -22.13
N LYS A 203 10.73 14.54 -21.67
CA LYS A 203 11.92 14.70 -22.53
C LYS A 203 12.21 13.44 -23.35
N VAL A 204 12.12 12.25 -22.74
CA VAL A 204 12.43 10.97 -23.43
C VAL A 204 11.20 10.35 -24.10
N LYS A 205 10.02 10.95 -23.91
CA LYS A 205 8.71 10.42 -24.36
C LYS A 205 8.49 9.02 -23.79
N ALA A 206 8.51 8.92 -22.44
CA ALA A 206 8.33 7.67 -21.75
C ALA A 206 6.89 7.12 -21.92
N ASP A 207 6.75 5.80 -21.97
CA ASP A 207 5.46 5.10 -21.95
C ASP A 207 4.85 5.08 -20.55
N VAL A 208 5.73 5.05 -19.53
CA VAL A 208 5.36 5.09 -18.12
C VAL A 208 6.49 5.71 -17.29
N VAL A 209 6.13 6.49 -16.29
CA VAL A 209 7.00 6.97 -15.22
C VAL A 209 6.66 6.19 -13.97
N MET A 210 7.66 5.66 -13.28
CA MET A 210 7.52 4.85 -12.07
C MET A 210 8.33 5.45 -10.92
N ALA A 211 7.82 5.36 -9.71
CA ALA A 211 8.53 5.81 -8.51
C ALA A 211 8.28 4.86 -7.34
N THR A 212 9.32 4.53 -6.59
CA THR A 212 9.19 3.84 -5.31
C THR A 212 9.52 4.80 -4.16
N ASP A 213 8.94 4.56 -2.99
CA ASP A 213 9.34 5.25 -1.76
C ASP A 213 10.70 4.72 -1.24
N PRO A 214 11.29 5.32 -0.20
CA PRO A 214 12.66 4.99 0.22
C PRO A 214 12.90 3.54 0.60
N ASP A 215 11.93 2.83 1.17
CA ASP A 215 12.04 1.40 1.48
C ASP A 215 11.42 0.49 0.40
N ALA A 216 11.05 1.10 -0.76
CA ALA A 216 10.59 0.45 -1.98
C ALA A 216 9.45 -0.56 -1.79
N ASP A 217 8.58 -0.33 -0.80
CA ASP A 217 7.39 -1.13 -0.58
C ASP A 217 6.16 -0.59 -1.34
N ARG A 218 6.23 0.65 -1.90
CA ARG A 218 5.16 1.30 -2.68
C ARG A 218 5.59 1.56 -4.11
N LEU A 219 4.60 1.62 -5.00
CA LEU A 219 4.77 2.00 -6.39
C LEU A 219 3.78 3.09 -6.81
N GLY A 220 4.29 4.27 -7.16
CA GLY A 220 3.53 5.29 -7.87
C GLY A 220 3.86 5.31 -9.35
N ILE A 221 2.87 5.60 -10.19
CA ILE A 221 3.07 5.73 -11.63
C ILE A 221 2.39 6.95 -12.22
N ALA A 222 2.94 7.40 -13.35
CA ALA A 222 2.28 8.33 -14.24
C ALA A 222 2.39 7.84 -15.68
N VAL A 223 1.35 8.08 -16.47
CA VAL A 223 1.27 7.65 -17.87
C VAL A 223 0.84 8.81 -18.76
N PRO A 224 1.23 8.82 -20.06
CA PRO A 224 0.84 9.88 -20.97
C PRO A 224 -0.69 9.93 -21.16
N GLY A 225 -1.26 11.12 -21.01
CA GLY A 225 -2.64 11.42 -21.39
C GLY A 225 -2.78 11.66 -22.89
N LYS A 226 -4.01 11.89 -23.34
CA LYS A 226 -4.33 12.16 -24.75
C LYS A 226 -3.67 13.45 -25.28
N ASP A 227 -3.40 14.41 -24.40
CA ASP A 227 -2.67 15.65 -24.71
C ASP A 227 -1.14 15.52 -24.62
N GLY A 228 -0.64 14.32 -24.34
CA GLY A 228 0.77 14.02 -24.16
C GLY A 228 1.35 14.43 -22.80
N LYS A 229 0.57 15.04 -21.92
CA LYS A 229 0.99 15.32 -20.53
C LYS A 229 0.82 14.08 -19.68
N PHE A 230 1.71 13.90 -18.71
CA PHE A 230 1.59 12.79 -17.77
C PHE A 230 0.43 12.98 -16.79
N VAL A 231 -0.33 11.92 -16.60
CA VAL A 231 -1.42 11.81 -15.63
C VAL A 231 -0.96 10.86 -14.53
N LEU A 232 -1.02 11.32 -13.29
CA LEU A 232 -0.76 10.48 -12.13
C LEU A 232 -1.89 9.46 -11.98
N VAL A 233 -1.53 8.21 -11.78
CA VAL A 233 -2.46 7.12 -11.52
C VAL A 233 -2.50 6.88 -10.02
N THR A 234 -3.67 6.99 -9.39
CA THR A 234 -3.79 6.77 -7.94
C THR A 234 -3.56 5.30 -7.57
N GLY A 235 -3.24 5.02 -6.30
CA GLY A 235 -3.08 3.64 -5.83
C GLY A 235 -4.34 2.79 -6.05
N ASN A 236 -5.53 3.37 -5.89
CA ASN A 236 -6.80 2.72 -6.21
C ASN A 236 -6.93 2.36 -7.69
N GLN A 237 -6.55 3.28 -8.57
CA GLN A 237 -6.59 3.07 -10.02
C GLN A 237 -5.57 2.03 -10.47
N LEU A 238 -4.32 2.13 -9.98
CA LEU A 238 -3.27 1.15 -10.30
C LEU A 238 -3.63 -0.23 -9.76
N GLY A 239 -4.13 -0.30 -8.52
CA GLY A 239 -4.60 -1.55 -7.94
C GLY A 239 -5.74 -2.20 -8.74
N SER A 240 -6.65 -1.40 -9.30
CA SER A 240 -7.72 -1.90 -10.16
C SER A 240 -7.20 -2.39 -11.51
N LEU A 241 -6.24 -1.66 -12.11
CA LEU A 241 -5.59 -2.08 -13.36
C LEU A 241 -4.79 -3.37 -13.16
N HIS A 242 -4.04 -3.51 -12.07
CA HIS A 242 -3.32 -4.72 -11.74
C HIS A 242 -4.27 -5.91 -11.51
N ALA A 243 -5.34 -5.72 -10.71
CA ALA A 243 -6.33 -6.77 -10.45
C ALA A 243 -6.97 -7.26 -11.75
N ASP A 244 -7.37 -6.33 -12.63
CA ASP A 244 -7.91 -6.67 -13.96
C ASP A 244 -6.89 -7.44 -14.80
N TYR A 245 -5.65 -6.94 -14.88
CA TYR A 245 -4.61 -7.55 -15.70
C TYR A 245 -4.23 -8.96 -15.23
N VAL A 246 -4.04 -9.14 -13.92
CA VAL A 246 -3.69 -10.43 -13.32
C VAL A 246 -4.80 -11.45 -13.54
N LEU A 247 -6.05 -11.09 -13.24
CA LEU A 247 -7.19 -11.98 -13.37
C LEU A 247 -7.51 -12.30 -14.83
N LEU A 248 -7.49 -11.29 -15.73
CA LEU A 248 -7.64 -11.46 -17.16
C LEU A 248 -6.58 -12.44 -17.71
N THR A 249 -5.31 -12.16 -17.41
CA THR A 249 -4.19 -12.94 -17.94
C THR A 249 -4.20 -14.37 -17.43
N ARG A 250 -4.44 -14.59 -16.13
CA ARG A 250 -4.59 -15.94 -15.57
C ARG A 250 -5.74 -16.70 -16.22
N LYS A 251 -6.86 -16.03 -16.49
CA LYS A 251 -8.00 -16.65 -17.20
C LYS A 251 -7.64 -17.01 -18.64
N GLU A 252 -7.01 -16.09 -19.39
CA GLU A 252 -6.60 -16.33 -20.78
C GLU A 252 -5.57 -17.46 -20.93
N LEU A 253 -4.67 -17.60 -19.95
CA LEU A 253 -3.61 -18.62 -19.96
C LEU A 253 -4.03 -19.93 -19.27
N GLY A 254 -5.24 -20.04 -18.73
CA GLY A 254 -5.67 -21.22 -17.98
C GLY A 254 -4.95 -21.42 -16.64
N LEU A 255 -4.42 -20.34 -16.06
CA LEU A 255 -3.67 -20.32 -14.79
C LEU A 255 -4.51 -19.90 -13.59
N MET A 256 -5.83 -19.80 -13.76
CA MET A 256 -6.71 -19.42 -12.66
C MET A 256 -6.80 -20.56 -11.65
N PRO A 257 -6.53 -20.30 -10.36
CA PRO A 257 -6.69 -21.32 -9.33
C PRO A 257 -8.16 -21.74 -9.19
N ARG A 258 -8.39 -22.87 -8.50
CA ARG A 258 -9.75 -23.37 -8.30
C ARG A 258 -10.63 -22.41 -7.51
N LYS A 259 -10.08 -21.73 -6.49
CA LYS A 259 -10.75 -20.74 -5.67
C LYS A 259 -9.88 -19.47 -5.57
N PRO A 260 -9.82 -18.67 -6.64
CA PRO A 260 -8.98 -17.48 -6.63
C PRO A 260 -9.49 -16.44 -5.62
N ALA A 261 -8.57 -15.85 -4.87
CA ALA A 261 -8.86 -14.83 -3.87
C ALA A 261 -8.05 -13.57 -4.13
N THR A 262 -8.73 -12.42 -4.17
CA THR A 262 -8.12 -11.09 -4.08
C THR A 262 -8.38 -10.50 -2.71
N VAL A 263 -7.46 -9.64 -2.25
CA VAL A 263 -7.57 -8.98 -0.94
C VAL A 263 -7.39 -7.48 -1.10
N LYS A 264 -8.26 -6.69 -0.48
CA LYS A 264 -8.15 -5.23 -0.38
C LYS A 264 -8.42 -4.75 1.03
N THR A 265 -7.97 -3.54 1.36
CA THR A 265 -8.38 -2.93 2.62
C THR A 265 -9.80 -2.36 2.55
N ILE A 266 -10.44 -2.17 3.71
CA ILE A 266 -11.79 -1.57 3.81
C ILE A 266 -11.86 -0.14 3.26
N VAL A 267 -10.73 0.54 3.07
CA VAL A 267 -10.63 1.90 2.53
C VAL A 267 -10.12 1.94 1.09
N THR A 268 -9.88 0.78 0.49
CA THR A 268 -9.53 0.63 -0.93
C THR A 268 -10.79 0.52 -1.78
N THR A 269 -10.74 1.02 -3.01
CA THR A 269 -11.87 1.09 -3.96
C THR A 269 -12.63 -0.22 -4.14
N ASP A 270 -13.96 -0.14 -4.21
CA ASP A 270 -14.81 -1.30 -4.50
C ASP A 270 -14.77 -1.73 -5.98
N LEU A 271 -14.16 -0.95 -6.87
CA LEU A 271 -13.93 -1.35 -8.26
C LEU A 271 -13.20 -2.69 -8.34
N GLN A 272 -12.24 -2.94 -7.45
CA GLN A 272 -11.49 -4.19 -7.41
C GLN A 272 -12.38 -5.40 -7.05
N ALA A 273 -13.36 -5.22 -6.17
CA ALA A 273 -14.32 -6.27 -5.86
C ALA A 273 -15.18 -6.63 -7.08
N ARG A 274 -15.60 -5.62 -7.88
CA ARG A 274 -16.34 -5.84 -9.11
C ARG A 274 -15.51 -6.53 -10.19
N ILE A 275 -14.24 -6.16 -10.30
CA ILE A 275 -13.29 -6.83 -11.19
C ILE A 275 -13.11 -8.30 -10.78
N ALA A 276 -12.91 -8.56 -9.49
CA ALA A 276 -12.78 -9.92 -8.97
C ALA A 276 -14.03 -10.78 -9.29
N GLU A 277 -15.22 -10.23 -9.02
CA GLU A 277 -16.52 -10.87 -9.32
C GLU A 277 -16.63 -11.26 -10.82
N LYS A 278 -16.27 -10.35 -11.73
CA LYS A 278 -16.27 -10.60 -13.18
C LYS A 278 -15.44 -11.82 -13.59
N TYR A 279 -14.32 -12.03 -12.92
CA TYR A 279 -13.43 -13.15 -13.22
C TYR A 279 -13.67 -14.38 -12.34
N GLY A 280 -14.69 -14.37 -11.48
CA GLY A 280 -15.02 -15.47 -10.59
C GLY A 280 -14.09 -15.64 -9.41
N ALA A 281 -13.34 -14.59 -9.04
CA ALA A 281 -12.50 -14.55 -7.85
C ALA A 281 -13.30 -14.03 -6.63
N ALA A 282 -13.06 -14.62 -5.47
CA ALA A 282 -13.54 -14.08 -4.21
C ALA A 282 -12.74 -12.81 -3.84
N ASN A 283 -13.42 -11.76 -3.39
CA ASN A 283 -12.75 -10.57 -2.88
C ASN A 283 -12.92 -10.49 -1.36
N PHE A 284 -11.80 -10.38 -0.64
CA PHE A 284 -11.76 -10.26 0.81
C PHE A 284 -11.39 -8.85 1.22
N GLU A 285 -12.03 -8.35 2.29
CA GLU A 285 -11.71 -7.06 2.91
C GLU A 285 -10.98 -7.29 4.24
N CYS A 286 -9.97 -6.46 4.51
CA CYS A 286 -9.26 -6.43 5.78
C CYS A 286 -9.08 -5.00 6.29
N LEU A 287 -8.56 -4.84 7.50
CA LEU A 287 -8.16 -3.53 8.03
C LEU A 287 -7.03 -2.89 7.20
N THR A 288 -6.84 -1.59 7.36
CA THR A 288 -5.71 -0.85 6.79
C THR A 288 -4.39 -1.34 7.40
N GLY A 289 -3.41 -1.55 6.56
CA GLY A 289 -2.10 -2.08 6.91
C GLY A 289 -1.87 -3.45 6.26
N PHE A 290 -0.83 -3.55 5.46
CA PHE A 290 -0.55 -4.75 4.65
C PHE A 290 -0.40 -6.03 5.49
N LYS A 291 -0.04 -5.88 6.78
CA LYS A 291 -0.02 -6.98 7.75
C LYS A 291 -1.35 -7.76 7.80
N TRP A 292 -2.49 -7.11 7.53
CA TRP A 292 -3.78 -7.76 7.51
C TRP A 292 -4.07 -8.49 6.20
N ILE A 293 -3.51 -8.02 5.09
CA ILE A 293 -3.51 -8.77 3.82
C ILE A 293 -2.68 -10.04 4.00
N ALA A 294 -1.49 -9.92 4.59
CA ALA A 294 -0.63 -11.06 4.90
C ALA A 294 -1.28 -12.06 5.87
N ASP A 295 -2.02 -11.58 6.87
CA ASP A 295 -2.79 -12.44 7.78
C ASP A 295 -3.86 -13.26 7.04
N LEU A 296 -4.57 -12.66 6.07
CA LEU A 296 -5.51 -13.39 5.23
C LEU A 296 -4.78 -14.41 4.33
N MET A 297 -3.62 -14.08 3.77
CA MET A 297 -2.81 -15.03 3.00
C MET A 297 -2.45 -16.25 3.84
N ARG A 298 -1.99 -16.04 5.08
CA ARG A 298 -1.68 -17.13 6.03
C ARG A 298 -2.93 -17.97 6.35
N ARG A 299 -4.09 -17.32 6.53
CA ARG A 299 -5.35 -18.03 6.77
C ARG A 299 -5.74 -18.89 5.57
N PHE A 300 -5.60 -18.42 4.34
CA PHE A 300 -5.89 -19.20 3.13
C PHE A 300 -5.03 -20.46 3.05
N GLU A 301 -3.78 -20.40 3.53
CA GLU A 301 -2.86 -21.55 3.58
C GLU A 301 -3.25 -22.59 4.66
N SER A 302 -3.91 -22.16 5.75
CA SER A 302 -4.12 -22.98 6.94
C SER A 302 -5.57 -23.36 7.26
N ASP A 303 -6.58 -22.63 6.72
CA ASP A 303 -7.98 -22.78 7.14
C ASP A 303 -8.75 -23.92 6.44
N GLY A 304 -8.10 -24.60 5.49
CA GLY A 304 -8.66 -25.73 4.72
C GLY A 304 -9.80 -25.34 3.77
N LYS A 305 -10.15 -24.05 3.63
CA LYS A 305 -11.20 -23.60 2.70
C LYS A 305 -10.76 -23.62 1.24
N GLY A 306 -9.46 -23.72 1.00
CA GLY A 306 -8.85 -23.86 -0.33
C GLY A 306 -8.88 -22.61 -1.19
N TYR A 307 -8.95 -21.42 -0.58
CA TYR A 307 -8.71 -20.17 -1.28
C TYR A 307 -7.23 -20.02 -1.60
N GLU A 308 -6.94 -19.51 -2.80
CA GLU A 308 -5.59 -19.25 -3.25
C GLU A 308 -5.45 -17.77 -3.57
N TYR A 309 -4.51 -17.11 -2.91
CA TYR A 309 -4.20 -15.70 -3.12
C TYR A 309 -3.69 -15.47 -4.53
N VAL A 310 -4.23 -14.45 -5.22
CA VAL A 310 -3.80 -14.07 -6.57
C VAL A 310 -3.37 -12.61 -6.69
N TYR A 311 -3.88 -11.72 -5.83
CA TYR A 311 -3.51 -10.31 -5.80
C TYR A 311 -4.05 -9.61 -4.55
N GLY A 312 -3.27 -8.67 -4.01
CA GLY A 312 -3.69 -7.81 -2.89
C GLY A 312 -3.16 -6.40 -2.99
N THR A 313 -3.89 -5.46 -2.39
CA THR A 313 -3.54 -4.04 -2.52
C THR A 313 -4.10 -3.15 -1.41
N GLU A 314 -3.39 -2.05 -1.17
CA GLU A 314 -3.83 -0.90 -0.39
C GLU A 314 -3.92 0.34 -1.28
N GLU A 315 -4.88 1.22 -0.99
CA GLU A 315 -5.05 2.50 -1.67
C GLU A 315 -3.81 3.39 -1.61
N SER A 316 -2.98 3.18 -0.59
CA SER A 316 -1.73 3.89 -0.35
C SER A 316 -0.56 3.36 -1.17
N TYR A 317 -0.83 2.99 -2.42
CA TYR A 317 0.18 2.58 -3.42
C TYR A 317 0.92 1.27 -3.08
N GLY A 318 0.34 0.44 -2.21
CA GLY A 318 0.86 -0.88 -1.87
C GLY A 318 0.23 -1.98 -2.71
N HIS A 319 1.04 -2.82 -3.33
CA HIS A 319 0.62 -3.89 -4.22
C HIS A 319 1.44 -5.17 -3.95
N LEU A 320 0.81 -6.33 -4.14
CA LEU A 320 1.49 -7.62 -4.04
C LEU A 320 0.82 -8.65 -4.94
N VAL A 321 1.60 -9.34 -5.76
CA VAL A 321 1.15 -10.39 -6.68
C VAL A 321 1.71 -11.77 -6.32
N GLU A 322 2.82 -11.82 -5.61
CA GLU A 322 3.49 -13.03 -5.13
C GLU A 322 3.02 -13.46 -3.73
N THR A 323 3.42 -14.65 -3.32
CA THR A 323 3.15 -15.20 -1.99
C THR A 323 4.41 -15.42 -1.17
N GLU A 324 5.58 -15.27 -1.77
CA GLU A 324 6.89 -15.41 -1.12
C GLU A 324 7.25 -14.19 -0.26
N VAL A 325 6.68 -13.04 -0.58
CA VAL A 325 6.71 -11.81 0.20
C VAL A 325 5.40 -11.65 0.97
N ARG A 326 5.44 -11.08 2.16
CA ARG A 326 4.26 -10.86 3.04
C ARG A 326 4.10 -9.40 3.45
N ASP A 327 4.61 -8.52 2.62
CA ASP A 327 4.39 -7.07 2.68
C ASP A 327 4.23 -6.56 1.24
N LYS A 328 3.97 -5.28 1.08
CA LYS A 328 3.95 -4.61 -0.23
C LYS A 328 5.28 -4.78 -0.93
N ASP A 329 5.25 -5.01 -2.23
CA ASP A 329 6.46 -5.07 -3.06
C ASP A 329 6.38 -4.11 -4.24
N GLY A 330 7.08 -2.97 -4.11
CA GLY A 330 7.17 -1.98 -5.18
C GLY A 330 7.99 -2.47 -6.38
N ILE A 331 8.89 -3.44 -6.20
CA ILE A 331 9.73 -3.99 -7.27
C ILE A 331 8.92 -4.95 -8.15
N SER A 332 8.20 -5.91 -7.54
CA SER A 332 7.33 -6.83 -8.28
C SER A 332 6.15 -6.09 -8.92
N ALA A 333 5.57 -5.11 -8.22
CA ALA A 333 4.53 -4.26 -8.77
C ALA A 333 5.00 -3.46 -9.99
N ALA A 334 6.25 -2.96 -9.97
CA ALA A 334 6.83 -2.26 -11.10
C ALA A 334 7.09 -3.18 -12.30
N ALA A 335 7.58 -4.39 -12.07
CA ALA A 335 7.75 -5.40 -13.12
C ALA A 335 6.41 -5.78 -13.76
N LEU A 336 5.38 -6.01 -12.93
CA LEU A 336 4.01 -6.25 -13.40
C LEU A 336 3.44 -5.06 -14.18
N THR A 337 3.69 -3.81 -13.72
CA THR A 337 3.27 -2.60 -14.44
C THR A 337 3.92 -2.49 -15.81
N ALA A 338 5.21 -2.81 -15.92
CA ALA A 338 5.91 -2.81 -17.19
C ALA A 338 5.29 -3.84 -18.16
N GLU A 339 5.04 -5.08 -17.72
CA GLU A 339 4.38 -6.12 -18.49
C GLU A 339 2.96 -5.68 -18.93
N MET A 340 2.16 -5.17 -18.00
CA MET A 340 0.81 -4.68 -18.27
C MET A 340 0.81 -3.53 -19.29
N THR A 341 1.76 -2.60 -19.19
CA THR A 341 1.92 -1.49 -20.14
C THR A 341 2.18 -2.01 -21.55
N LEU A 342 3.10 -2.98 -21.69
CA LEU A 342 3.39 -3.62 -22.97
C LEU A 342 2.18 -4.39 -23.52
N TYR A 343 1.46 -5.10 -22.65
CA TYR A 343 0.27 -5.85 -23.05
C TYR A 343 -0.80 -4.94 -23.65
N TRP A 344 -1.19 -3.86 -22.94
CA TRP A 344 -2.22 -2.96 -23.46
C TRP A 344 -1.75 -2.21 -24.70
N ARG A 345 -0.48 -1.82 -24.74
CA ARG A 345 0.12 -1.24 -25.95
C ARG A 345 0.08 -2.19 -27.14
N SER A 346 0.30 -3.50 -26.95
CA SER A 346 0.15 -4.50 -28.01
C SER A 346 -1.28 -4.61 -28.55
N LYS A 347 -2.27 -4.20 -27.74
CA LYS A 347 -3.69 -4.09 -28.08
C LYS A 347 -4.07 -2.72 -28.63
N GLY A 348 -3.10 -1.80 -28.85
CA GLY A 348 -3.32 -0.43 -29.30
C GLY A 348 -3.97 0.49 -28.26
N LYS A 349 -3.81 0.17 -26.97
CA LYS A 349 -4.44 0.91 -25.86
C LYS A 349 -3.39 1.40 -24.84
N SER A 350 -3.68 2.53 -24.22
CA SER A 350 -2.99 3.04 -23.03
C SER A 350 -3.63 2.46 -21.75
N LEU A 351 -2.92 2.59 -20.62
CA LEU A 351 -3.48 2.22 -19.31
C LEU A 351 -4.68 3.08 -18.92
N LEU A 352 -4.70 4.36 -19.32
CA LEU A 352 -5.85 5.25 -19.06
C LEU A 352 -7.08 4.83 -19.86
N GLU A 353 -6.91 4.42 -21.11
CA GLU A 353 -8.02 3.90 -21.91
C GLU A 353 -8.56 2.59 -21.33
N ARG A 354 -7.67 1.71 -20.84
CA ARG A 354 -8.13 0.52 -20.11
C ARG A 354 -8.90 0.86 -18.85
N LEU A 355 -8.42 1.83 -18.08
CA LEU A 355 -9.12 2.31 -16.88
C LEU A 355 -10.51 2.89 -17.24
N GLU A 356 -10.61 3.66 -18.31
CA GLU A 356 -11.91 4.17 -18.81
C GLU A 356 -12.85 3.02 -19.21
N GLU A 357 -12.35 1.94 -19.85
CA GLU A 357 -13.15 0.74 -20.14
C GLU A 357 -13.67 0.07 -18.85
N LEU A 358 -12.85 -0.03 -17.81
CA LEU A 358 -13.27 -0.56 -16.51
C LEU A 358 -14.39 0.29 -15.89
N TYR A 359 -14.31 1.62 -16.03
CA TYR A 359 -15.37 2.51 -15.58
C TYR A 359 -16.67 2.36 -16.40
N LEU A 360 -16.57 2.11 -17.70
CA LEU A 360 -17.74 1.85 -18.54
C LEU A 360 -18.41 0.51 -18.18
N GLU A 361 -17.63 -0.45 -17.76
CA GLU A 361 -18.10 -1.80 -17.43
C GLU A 361 -18.70 -1.90 -16.03
N HIS A 362 -18.09 -1.21 -15.04
CA HIS A 362 -18.42 -1.38 -13.62
C HIS A 362 -19.04 -0.14 -12.95
N GLY A 363 -19.11 0.99 -13.65
CA GLY A 363 -19.41 2.30 -13.10
C GLY A 363 -18.15 3.10 -12.80
N TYR A 364 -18.28 4.42 -12.65
CA TYR A 364 -17.18 5.30 -12.29
C TYR A 364 -16.90 5.25 -10.78
N TYR A 365 -15.64 5.09 -10.41
CA TYR A 365 -15.20 5.09 -9.02
C TYR A 365 -14.28 6.28 -8.77
N GLU A 366 -14.50 6.95 -7.66
CA GLU A 366 -13.69 8.08 -7.20
C GLU A 366 -13.51 7.99 -5.69
N GLU A 367 -12.30 8.21 -5.23
CA GLU A 367 -11.97 8.20 -3.82
C GLU A 367 -11.42 9.58 -3.40
N LYS A 368 -11.84 10.03 -2.22
CA LYS A 368 -11.30 11.24 -1.57
C LYS A 368 -10.84 10.91 -0.16
N SER A 369 -9.78 11.56 0.28
CA SER A 369 -9.35 11.53 1.67
C SER A 369 -9.32 12.92 2.26
N VAL A 370 -9.75 13.03 3.52
CA VAL A 370 -9.63 14.25 4.33
C VAL A 370 -8.79 13.92 5.54
N ASN A 371 -7.65 14.58 5.67
CA ASN A 371 -6.73 14.40 6.79
C ASN A 371 -6.74 15.66 7.66
N LYS A 372 -6.78 15.49 8.97
CA LYS A 372 -6.64 16.61 9.93
C LYS A 372 -5.66 16.22 11.02
N TYR A 373 -4.66 17.05 11.20
CA TYR A 373 -3.77 17.01 12.36
C TYR A 373 -4.30 17.99 13.41
N PHE A 374 -4.29 17.56 14.67
CA PHE A 374 -4.61 18.42 15.81
C PHE A 374 -3.33 18.68 16.58
N GLU A 375 -2.99 19.96 16.77
CA GLU A 375 -1.75 20.35 17.44
C GLU A 375 -1.85 20.18 18.98
N GLY A 376 -0.70 19.86 19.59
CA GLY A 376 -0.55 19.79 21.04
C GLY A 376 -1.07 18.50 21.70
N ALA A 377 -0.88 18.41 23.01
CA ALA A 377 -1.23 17.23 23.82
C ALA A 377 -2.74 16.93 23.82
N ALA A 378 -3.59 17.95 23.68
CA ALA A 378 -5.04 17.82 23.61
C ALA A 378 -5.54 17.21 22.28
N GLY A 379 -4.69 17.09 21.25
CA GLY A 379 -5.09 16.60 19.93
C GLY A 379 -5.65 15.17 19.97
N MET A 380 -5.07 14.29 20.78
CA MET A 380 -5.58 12.92 20.96
C MET A 380 -6.97 12.91 21.59
N ASP A 381 -7.25 13.79 22.56
CA ASP A 381 -8.56 13.86 23.22
C ASP A 381 -9.64 14.42 22.27
N VAL A 382 -9.26 15.38 21.41
CA VAL A 382 -10.17 15.87 20.34
C VAL A 382 -10.59 14.74 19.42
N MET A 383 -9.65 13.90 18.96
CA MET A 383 -9.96 12.75 18.10
C MET A 383 -10.87 11.73 18.79
N LYS A 384 -10.54 11.37 20.05
CA LYS A 384 -11.40 10.48 20.85
C LYS A 384 -12.80 11.08 21.04
N GLY A 385 -12.89 12.39 21.26
CA GLY A 385 -14.15 13.12 21.34
C GLY A 385 -14.98 13.06 20.05
N ILE A 386 -14.36 13.19 18.89
CA ILE A 386 -15.01 13.05 17.58
C ILE A 386 -15.58 11.63 17.42
N MET A 387 -14.78 10.60 17.70
CA MET A 387 -15.20 9.19 17.58
C MET A 387 -16.33 8.85 18.55
N ALA A 388 -16.21 9.29 19.81
CA ALA A 388 -17.27 9.12 20.82
C ALA A 388 -18.56 9.84 20.41
N GLY A 389 -18.45 11.06 19.86
CA GLY A 389 -19.59 11.82 19.36
C GLY A 389 -20.33 11.09 18.24
N TYR A 390 -19.60 10.53 17.28
CA TYR A 390 -20.21 9.72 16.22
C TYR A 390 -20.88 8.45 16.75
N ARG A 391 -20.29 7.77 17.75
CA ARG A 391 -20.90 6.59 18.37
C ARG A 391 -22.15 6.93 19.16
N ALA A 392 -22.17 8.08 19.84
CA ALA A 392 -23.32 8.55 20.59
C ALA A 392 -24.47 9.04 19.70
N SER A 393 -24.16 9.64 18.55
CA SER A 393 -25.15 10.20 17.62
C SER A 393 -24.66 10.03 16.19
N GLN A 394 -25.17 9.01 15.52
CA GLN A 394 -24.81 8.72 14.13
C GLN A 394 -25.34 9.80 13.18
N PRO A 395 -24.56 10.24 12.19
CA PRO A 395 -25.04 11.11 11.12
C PRO A 395 -26.19 10.43 10.35
N ALA A 396 -27.26 11.16 10.12
CA ALA A 396 -28.39 10.66 9.31
C ALA A 396 -28.06 10.68 7.80
N SER A 397 -27.13 11.55 7.37
CA SER A 397 -26.75 11.71 5.97
C SER A 397 -25.34 12.31 5.86
N PHE A 398 -24.74 12.14 4.69
CA PHE A 398 -23.55 12.89 4.23
C PHE A 398 -23.82 13.44 2.83
N GLY A 399 -23.53 14.71 2.62
CA GLY A 399 -23.81 15.40 1.33
C GLY A 399 -25.28 15.33 0.92
N GLY A 400 -26.20 15.24 1.88
CA GLY A 400 -27.63 15.07 1.65
C GLY A 400 -28.08 13.65 1.29
N ILE A 401 -27.16 12.65 1.24
CA ILE A 401 -27.48 11.26 0.92
C ILE A 401 -27.64 10.49 2.24
N ALA A 402 -28.76 9.79 2.39
CA ALA A 402 -29.11 9.10 3.63
C ALA A 402 -28.12 7.97 3.98
N VAL A 403 -27.79 7.82 5.25
CA VAL A 403 -27.05 6.67 5.76
C VAL A 403 -28.05 5.51 5.91
N VAL A 404 -27.75 4.38 5.27
CA VAL A 404 -28.59 3.17 5.34
C VAL A 404 -27.95 2.03 6.14
N LYS A 405 -26.63 2.13 6.40
CA LYS A 405 -25.93 1.12 7.20
C LYS A 405 -24.74 1.73 7.91
N VAL A 406 -24.48 1.27 9.14
CA VAL A 406 -23.31 1.64 9.94
C VAL A 406 -22.53 0.39 10.29
N ARG A 407 -21.21 0.44 10.20
CA ARG A 407 -20.28 -0.57 10.69
C ARG A 407 -19.35 0.07 11.70
N ASP A 408 -19.38 -0.42 12.93
CA ASP A 408 -18.45 -0.05 13.99
C ASP A 408 -17.49 -1.22 14.23
N VAL A 409 -16.26 -1.07 13.76
CA VAL A 409 -15.25 -2.15 13.82
C VAL A 409 -14.75 -2.34 15.26
N GLU A 410 -14.78 -1.30 16.09
CA GLU A 410 -14.38 -1.42 17.50
C GLU A 410 -15.34 -2.27 18.30
N SER A 411 -16.66 -2.07 18.11
CA SER A 411 -17.68 -2.91 18.75
C SER A 411 -17.84 -4.28 18.08
N GLY A 412 -17.32 -4.44 16.82
CA GLY A 412 -17.51 -5.64 16.02
C GLY A 412 -18.95 -5.81 15.51
N GLN A 413 -19.69 -4.71 15.36
CA GLN A 413 -21.11 -4.70 14.98
C GLN A 413 -21.34 -3.92 13.67
N GLU A 414 -22.27 -4.43 12.87
CA GLU A 414 -22.84 -3.75 11.71
C GLU A 414 -24.35 -3.77 11.81
N TRP A 415 -25.03 -2.66 11.50
CA TRP A 415 -26.50 -2.59 11.54
C TRP A 415 -27.04 -1.72 10.41
N GLU A 416 -28.26 -2.06 9.99
CA GLU A 416 -29.04 -1.24 9.06
C GLU A 416 -29.65 -0.04 9.79
N VAL A 417 -29.84 1.06 9.07
CA VAL A 417 -30.43 2.30 9.60
C VAL A 417 -31.69 2.62 8.78
N SER A 418 -32.80 2.85 9.48
CA SER A 418 -34.05 3.32 8.85
C SER A 418 -34.54 4.54 9.64
N GLY A 419 -34.27 5.74 9.10
CA GLY A 419 -34.48 6.99 9.84
C GLY A 419 -33.58 7.05 11.09
N ALA A 420 -34.17 7.22 12.28
CA ALA A 420 -33.45 7.19 13.56
C ALA A 420 -33.34 5.78 14.18
N ALA A 421 -33.95 4.77 13.57
CA ALA A 421 -34.00 3.43 14.14
C ALA A 421 -32.79 2.58 13.75
N ARG A 422 -32.20 1.91 14.75
CA ARG A 422 -31.20 0.87 14.56
C ARG A 422 -31.91 -0.45 14.25
N GLY A 423 -31.64 -0.97 13.04
CA GLY A 423 -32.26 -2.21 12.56
C GLY A 423 -31.48 -3.45 12.94
N LYS A 424 -31.54 -4.49 12.07
CA LYS A 424 -30.91 -5.79 12.31
C LYS A 424 -29.39 -5.66 12.43
N GLU A 425 -28.85 -6.19 13.52
CA GLU A 425 -27.42 -6.25 13.79
C GLU A 425 -26.77 -7.51 13.21
N ARG A 426 -25.53 -7.37 12.76
CA ARG A 426 -24.69 -8.48 12.32
C ARG A 426 -23.30 -8.31 12.91
N LYS A 427 -22.61 -9.41 13.15
CA LYS A 427 -21.20 -9.41 13.55
C LYS A 427 -20.32 -9.07 12.35
N VAL A 428 -19.33 -8.21 12.58
CA VAL A 428 -18.27 -7.89 11.62
C VAL A 428 -17.12 -8.87 11.81
N ASP A 429 -16.70 -9.52 10.75
CA ASP A 429 -15.55 -10.44 10.74
C ASP A 429 -14.26 -9.69 10.43
N LEU A 430 -13.91 -8.75 11.30
CA LEU A 430 -12.65 -7.99 11.25
C LEU A 430 -12.08 -7.94 12.67
N PRO A 431 -10.73 -7.84 12.80
CA PRO A 431 -10.13 -7.53 14.11
C PRO A 431 -10.64 -6.19 14.64
N LYS A 432 -10.68 -6.03 15.96
CA LYS A 432 -11.10 -4.78 16.58
C LYS A 432 -10.16 -3.63 16.18
N SER A 433 -10.75 -2.51 15.81
CA SER A 433 -10.03 -1.29 15.45
C SER A 433 -10.96 -0.08 15.59
N ASP A 434 -10.43 1.06 16.01
CA ASP A 434 -11.22 2.29 16.13
C ASP A 434 -11.55 2.86 14.73
N VAL A 435 -12.51 2.23 14.06
CA VAL A 435 -12.99 2.59 12.71
C VAL A 435 -14.49 2.59 12.69
N LEU A 436 -15.08 3.67 12.16
CA LEU A 436 -16.49 3.75 11.82
C LEU A 436 -16.65 3.88 10.31
N MET A 437 -17.63 3.16 9.77
CA MET A 437 -18.00 3.21 8.36
C MET A 437 -19.50 3.43 8.22
N TRP A 438 -19.88 4.41 7.42
CA TRP A 438 -21.25 4.65 7.00
C TRP A 438 -21.40 4.28 5.53
N ILE A 439 -22.43 3.51 5.21
CA ILE A 439 -22.81 3.16 3.84
C ILE A 439 -24.05 3.97 3.53
N LEU A 440 -24.00 4.75 2.47
CA LEU A 440 -25.06 5.62 2.01
C LEU A 440 -26.00 4.87 1.06
N GLU A 441 -27.19 5.42 0.84
CA GLU A 441 -28.25 4.82 0.01
C GLU A 441 -27.78 4.51 -1.43
N ASP A 442 -26.87 5.31 -1.96
CA ASP A 442 -26.28 5.13 -3.30
C ASP A 442 -25.04 4.20 -3.33
N GLY A 443 -24.71 3.56 -2.21
CA GLY A 443 -23.56 2.69 -2.05
C GLY A 443 -22.24 3.41 -1.74
N THR A 444 -22.22 4.75 -1.67
CA THR A 444 -21.04 5.52 -1.20
C THR A 444 -20.68 5.11 0.22
N LYS A 445 -19.38 4.96 0.50
CA LYS A 445 -18.87 4.68 1.84
C LYS A 445 -18.15 5.90 2.40
N VAL A 446 -18.47 6.29 3.61
CA VAL A 446 -17.72 7.28 4.39
C VAL A 446 -17.09 6.55 5.57
N ILE A 447 -15.77 6.65 5.70
CA ILE A 447 -15.02 5.88 6.71
C ILE A 447 -14.18 6.86 7.50
N VAL A 448 -14.16 6.74 8.82
CA VAL A 448 -13.33 7.54 9.71
C VAL A 448 -12.43 6.65 10.56
N ARG A 449 -11.17 7.05 10.67
CA ARG A 449 -10.15 6.35 11.44
C ARG A 449 -9.20 7.36 12.09
N PRO A 450 -9.06 7.40 13.42
CA PRO A 450 -7.99 8.11 14.09
C PRO A 450 -6.67 7.33 13.95
N SER A 451 -5.54 8.05 13.98
CA SER A 451 -4.22 7.41 14.13
C SER A 451 -4.02 6.97 15.58
N GLY A 452 -3.40 5.81 15.77
CA GLY A 452 -3.05 5.31 17.11
C GLY A 452 -1.80 5.99 17.69
N THR A 453 -0.94 6.58 16.84
CA THR A 453 0.38 7.08 17.23
C THR A 453 0.55 8.60 17.07
N GLU A 454 -0.33 9.24 16.31
CA GLU A 454 -0.25 10.66 15.98
C GLU A 454 -1.62 11.33 16.22
N PRO A 455 -1.69 12.61 16.59
CA PRO A 455 -2.94 13.35 16.72
C PRO A 455 -3.53 13.69 15.34
N LYS A 456 -3.85 12.68 14.56
CA LYS A 456 -4.33 12.74 13.19
C LYS A 456 -5.58 11.89 13.02
N ILE A 457 -6.64 12.48 12.48
CA ILE A 457 -7.84 11.75 12.03
C ILE A 457 -7.91 11.74 10.51
N LYS A 458 -8.29 10.61 9.95
CA LYS A 458 -8.38 10.43 8.51
C LYS A 458 -9.79 9.95 8.14
N TYR A 459 -10.38 10.63 7.16
CA TYR A 459 -11.63 10.22 6.54
C TYR A 459 -11.34 9.75 5.11
N TYR A 460 -12.07 8.71 4.71
CA TYR A 460 -12.08 8.21 3.35
C TYR A 460 -13.51 8.27 2.84
N VAL A 461 -13.69 8.74 1.62
CA VAL A 461 -14.96 8.76 0.90
C VAL A 461 -14.78 7.93 -0.36
N LEU A 462 -15.45 6.79 -0.44
CA LEU A 462 -15.40 5.89 -1.59
C LEU A 462 -16.72 6.03 -2.33
N LEU A 463 -16.68 6.64 -3.52
CA LEU A 463 -17.85 6.97 -4.30
C LEU A 463 -17.99 6.06 -5.51
N ARG A 464 -19.24 5.79 -5.90
CA ARG A 464 -19.59 5.18 -7.16
C ARG A 464 -20.54 6.09 -7.93
N GLY A 465 -20.21 6.34 -9.20
CA GLY A 465 -21.05 7.04 -10.16
C GLY A 465 -21.58 6.07 -11.21
N GLU A 466 -22.86 6.17 -11.55
CA GLU A 466 -23.42 5.41 -12.66
C GLU A 466 -23.00 6.04 -13.98
N VAL A 467 -22.59 5.19 -14.93
CA VAL A 467 -22.24 5.62 -16.28
C VAL A 467 -23.35 5.17 -17.24
N SER A 468 -24.19 6.11 -17.64
CA SER A 468 -25.25 5.89 -18.65
C SER A 468 -24.82 6.49 -19.99
N GLY A 469 -25.23 5.87 -21.10
CA GLY A 469 -24.87 6.35 -22.43
C GLY A 469 -23.45 6.01 -22.91
N GLY A 470 -22.81 5.01 -22.30
CA GLY A 470 -21.49 4.52 -22.69
C GLY A 470 -20.39 5.56 -22.52
N ALA A 471 -19.40 5.58 -23.43
CA ALA A 471 -18.25 6.48 -23.34
C ALA A 471 -18.63 7.97 -23.33
N ALA A 472 -19.69 8.37 -24.01
CA ALA A 472 -20.16 9.73 -24.03
C ALA A 472 -20.72 10.21 -22.67
N GLY A 473 -21.21 9.30 -21.85
CA GLY A 473 -21.74 9.58 -20.52
C GLY A 473 -20.68 9.68 -19.42
N LEU A 474 -19.47 9.14 -19.64
CA LEU A 474 -18.43 9.10 -18.63
C LEU A 474 -18.02 10.49 -18.09
N PRO A 475 -17.86 11.56 -18.91
CA PRO A 475 -17.57 12.89 -18.38
C PRO A 475 -18.67 13.43 -17.45
N ALA A 476 -19.94 13.17 -17.78
CA ALA A 476 -21.07 13.56 -16.93
C ALA A 476 -21.08 12.80 -15.61
N ALA A 477 -20.80 11.49 -15.61
CA ALA A 477 -20.67 10.68 -14.42
C ALA A 477 -19.53 11.18 -13.52
N LYS A 478 -18.35 11.46 -14.09
CA LYS A 478 -17.21 12.06 -13.37
C LYS A 478 -17.60 13.38 -12.70
N ALA A 479 -18.23 14.31 -13.44
CA ALA A 479 -18.65 15.60 -12.91
C ALA A 479 -19.73 15.48 -11.80
N ALA A 480 -20.67 14.56 -11.94
CA ALA A 480 -21.69 14.30 -10.92
C ALA A 480 -21.09 13.72 -9.64
N THR A 481 -20.15 12.75 -9.77
CA THR A 481 -19.47 12.13 -8.64
C THR A 481 -18.56 13.14 -7.91
N ALA A 482 -17.86 14.02 -8.64
CA ALA A 482 -17.05 15.07 -8.04
C ALA A 482 -17.90 16.05 -7.19
N ARG A 483 -19.07 16.50 -7.69
CA ARG A 483 -19.99 17.35 -6.89
C ARG A 483 -20.49 16.65 -5.64
N LYS A 484 -20.81 15.36 -5.73
CA LYS A 484 -21.19 14.53 -4.59
C LYS A 484 -20.05 14.46 -3.56
N ALA A 485 -18.83 14.22 -4.03
CA ALA A 485 -17.65 14.20 -3.17
C ALA A 485 -17.44 15.52 -2.42
N GLU A 486 -17.55 16.65 -3.10
CA GLU A 486 -17.43 17.98 -2.50
C GLU A 486 -18.47 18.21 -1.38
N ALA A 487 -19.73 17.83 -1.62
CA ALA A 487 -20.78 17.97 -0.60
C ALA A 487 -20.49 17.13 0.65
N ILE A 488 -20.06 15.87 0.49
CA ILE A 488 -19.69 14.98 1.59
C ILE A 488 -18.47 15.51 2.36
N VAL A 489 -17.44 15.96 1.63
CA VAL A 489 -16.23 16.55 2.24
C VAL A 489 -16.55 17.82 3.03
N ALA A 490 -17.50 18.64 2.56
CA ALA A 490 -17.95 19.82 3.29
C ALA A 490 -18.61 19.46 4.63
N ASP A 491 -19.42 18.39 4.68
CA ASP A 491 -20.00 17.89 5.93
C ASP A 491 -18.95 17.40 6.91
N ILE A 492 -17.97 16.61 6.41
CA ILE A 492 -16.84 16.13 7.21
C ILE A 492 -16.06 17.30 7.80
N ARG A 493 -15.73 18.31 7.01
CA ARG A 493 -14.99 19.50 7.46
C ARG A 493 -15.74 20.26 8.55
N ARG A 494 -17.08 20.41 8.43
CA ARG A 494 -17.87 21.06 9.50
C ARG A 494 -17.73 20.38 10.86
N VAL A 495 -17.69 19.04 10.90
CA VAL A 495 -17.47 18.29 12.14
C VAL A 495 -16.05 18.51 12.66
N ILE A 496 -15.04 18.42 11.81
CA ILE A 496 -13.63 18.61 12.18
C ILE A 496 -13.39 20.01 12.75
N ASP A 497 -13.87 21.04 12.07
CA ASP A 497 -13.65 22.44 12.45
C ASP A 497 -14.44 22.80 13.72
N GLY A 498 -15.66 22.27 13.87
CA GLY A 498 -16.47 22.42 15.08
C GLY A 498 -15.86 21.76 16.32
N ALA A 499 -15.13 20.64 16.15
CA ALA A 499 -14.41 19.98 17.25
C ALA A 499 -13.14 20.76 17.65
N GLY A 500 -12.43 21.34 16.67
CA GLY A 500 -11.24 22.17 16.93
C GLY A 500 -11.54 23.45 17.70
N THR A 501 -12.65 24.11 17.41
CA THR A 501 -13.07 25.35 18.12
C THR A 501 -13.48 25.08 19.57
N LYS A 502 -14.08 23.95 19.89
CA LYS A 502 -14.41 23.56 21.28
C LYS A 502 -13.17 23.23 22.13
N ALA A 503 -12.08 22.82 21.52
CA ALA A 503 -10.82 22.53 22.21
C ALA A 503 -9.97 23.80 22.46
N ALA A 504 -10.02 24.78 21.55
CA ALA A 504 -9.30 26.04 21.66
C ALA A 504 -9.96 27.05 22.64
N GLY A 505 -11.21 26.80 23.04
CA GLY A 505 -11.97 27.66 23.98
C GLY A 505 -12.00 27.12 25.41
N LYS A 506 -11.23 26.09 25.74
CA LYS A 506 -10.95 25.61 27.11
C LYS A 506 -9.46 25.83 27.43
#